data_3d8a666458d09c767337479291d2baa2
#
_entry.id   3d8a666458d09c767337479291d2baa2
#
_cell.length_a   1.000
_cell.length_b   1.000
_cell.length_c   1.000
_cell.angle_alpha   90.00
_cell.angle_beta   90.00
_cell.angle_gamma   90.00
#
_symmetry.space_group_name_H-M   'P 1'
#
loop_
_entity.id
_entity.type
_entity.pdbx_description
1 polymer ?
#
loop_
_entity_poly.entity_id
_entity_poly.type
_entity_poly.pdbx_seq_one_letter_code
_entity_poly.pdbx_strand_id
1 'polypeptide(L)'
;MLFRSHAHNETGTVQPVSKAVLIAREFGALVHTDASQSIGKLPVNVDDLGVDLLTIAGHKLYAPKGIGALYVRNGTTIQRQLCGAGQENGFRGGTENVPYIVGLGKAARLVELSTKHSIARLRDELWQLLSQGLGPNIRKFTHETECLPNTLFVALRKLDSASLLASIPELAASTGSACHDGNRMGSAVLRAMGVPEEWLGGTIRLTLCSKTSSEEIQTASRWIIEKAKIMMKS
;
A
#
# COMPACT_ATOMS: atom_id res chain seq x y z
N MET A 1 12.02 10.25 18.26
CA MET A 1 11.23 10.36 17.03
C MET A 1 10.28 9.18 16.94
N LEU A 2 9.01 9.42 16.65
CA LEU A 2 8.02 8.39 16.32
C LEU A 2 7.96 8.24 14.79
N PHE A 3 8.06 7.01 14.29
CA PHE A 3 7.86 6.69 12.86
C PHE A 3 6.62 5.81 12.70
N ARG A 4 5.76 6.14 11.74
CA ARG A 4 4.55 5.37 11.42
C ARG A 4 4.16 5.52 9.95
N SER A 5 3.84 4.42 9.27
CA SER A 5 3.22 4.48 7.94
C SER A 5 1.82 5.10 8.04
N HIS A 6 1.47 6.01 7.12
CA HIS A 6 0.14 6.60 7.05
C HIS A 6 -0.93 5.58 6.61
N ALA A 7 -0.58 4.68 5.68
CA ALA A 7 -1.43 3.57 5.32
C ALA A 7 -0.61 2.28 5.18
N HIS A 8 -1.17 1.17 5.64
CA HIS A 8 -0.50 -0.12 5.62
C HIS A 8 -0.47 -0.71 4.22
N ASN A 9 0.69 -1.20 3.79
CA ASN A 9 0.92 -1.65 2.41
C ASN A 9 0.24 -2.98 2.05
N GLU A 10 -0.16 -3.80 3.02
CA GLU A 10 -0.91 -5.06 2.79
C GLU A 10 -2.40 -4.84 2.99
N THR A 11 -2.82 -4.55 4.22
CA THR A 11 -4.24 -4.41 4.58
C THR A 11 -4.90 -3.16 4.02
N GLY A 12 -4.12 -2.17 3.60
CA GLY A 12 -4.63 -0.87 3.17
C GLY A 12 -5.13 0.03 4.31
N THR A 13 -5.08 -0.44 5.56
CA THR A 13 -5.60 0.30 6.72
C THR A 13 -4.91 1.65 6.89
N VAL A 14 -5.69 2.72 7.01
CA VAL A 14 -5.21 4.08 7.29
C VAL A 14 -4.99 4.23 8.79
N GLN A 15 -3.80 4.70 9.17
CA GLN A 15 -3.43 4.89 10.56
C GLN A 15 -3.83 6.30 11.05
N PRO A 16 -4.25 6.45 12.30
CA PRO A 16 -4.64 7.74 12.89
C PRO A 16 -3.41 8.59 13.23
N VAL A 17 -2.63 8.99 12.21
CA VAL A 17 -1.34 9.68 12.38
C VAL A 17 -1.50 11.00 13.13
N SER A 18 -2.53 11.79 12.83
CA SER A 18 -2.78 13.06 13.52
C SER A 18 -3.01 12.88 15.03
N LYS A 19 -3.71 11.81 15.45
CA LYS A 19 -3.87 11.48 16.87
C LYS A 19 -2.53 11.07 17.50
N ALA A 20 -1.73 10.28 16.77
CA ALA A 20 -0.39 9.90 17.26
C ALA A 20 0.54 11.12 17.38
N VAL A 21 0.42 12.12 16.50
CA VAL A 21 1.18 13.39 16.60
C VAL A 21 0.84 14.14 17.88
N LEU A 22 -0.45 14.24 18.24
CA LEU A 22 -0.85 14.94 19.47
C LEU A 22 -0.19 14.32 20.69
N ILE A 23 -0.20 12.99 20.80
CA ILE A 23 0.45 12.27 21.90
C ILE A 23 1.97 12.47 21.85
N ALA A 24 2.60 12.35 20.69
CA ALA A 24 4.05 12.49 20.56
C ALA A 24 4.54 13.89 20.99
N ARG A 25 3.75 14.94 20.72
CA ARG A 25 4.06 16.31 21.12
C ARG A 25 4.11 16.50 22.65
N GLU A 26 3.29 15.79 23.40
CA GLU A 26 3.32 15.82 24.87
C GLU A 26 4.68 15.36 25.42
N PHE A 27 5.39 14.54 24.67
CA PHE A 27 6.72 14.01 25.01
C PHE A 27 7.86 14.72 24.24
N GLY A 28 7.58 15.81 23.52
CA GLY A 28 8.60 16.52 22.71
C GLY A 28 9.17 15.66 21.57
N ALA A 29 8.45 14.62 21.12
CA ALA A 29 8.94 13.72 20.10
C ALA A 29 8.55 14.18 18.69
N LEU A 30 9.51 14.22 17.76
CA LEU A 30 9.25 14.43 16.34
C LEU A 30 8.49 13.23 15.75
N VAL A 31 7.62 13.52 14.77
CA VAL A 31 6.84 12.48 14.08
C VAL A 31 7.17 12.45 12.59
N HIS A 32 7.57 11.30 12.13
CA HIS A 32 7.78 11.00 10.72
C HIS A 32 6.72 10.02 10.23
N THR A 33 6.04 10.34 9.13
CA THR A 33 5.11 9.41 8.48
C THR A 33 5.58 9.03 7.08
N ASP A 34 5.43 7.75 6.73
CA ASP A 34 5.56 7.27 5.35
C ASP A 34 4.19 7.33 4.68
N ALA A 35 4.01 8.27 3.75
CA ALA A 35 2.81 8.43 2.96
C ALA A 35 2.87 7.74 1.59
N SER A 36 3.87 6.89 1.33
CA SER A 36 4.07 6.24 0.03
C SER A 36 2.84 5.49 -0.47
N GLN A 37 2.05 4.91 0.42
CA GLN A 37 0.83 4.21 0.05
C GLN A 37 -0.40 5.12 -0.07
N SER A 38 -0.44 6.23 0.66
CA SER A 38 -1.62 7.10 0.76
C SER A 38 -1.60 8.28 -0.20
N ILE A 39 -0.41 8.85 -0.47
CA ILE A 39 -0.30 9.99 -1.39
C ILE A 39 -0.87 9.65 -2.77
N GLY A 40 -1.68 10.55 -3.33
CA GLY A 40 -2.35 10.32 -4.61
C GLY A 40 -3.56 9.41 -4.58
N LYS A 41 -3.90 8.84 -3.41
CA LYS A 41 -5.08 7.96 -3.20
C LYS A 41 -6.02 8.52 -2.14
N LEU A 42 -5.45 9.23 -1.17
CA LEU A 42 -6.17 9.93 -0.10
C LEU A 42 -5.71 11.39 -0.07
N PRO A 43 -6.50 12.32 0.47
CA PRO A 43 -6.01 13.63 0.83
C PRO A 43 -4.86 13.49 1.85
N VAL A 44 -3.71 14.06 1.51
CA VAL A 44 -2.54 14.10 2.41
C VAL A 44 -2.09 15.54 2.51
N ASN A 45 -2.32 16.16 3.66
CA ASN A 45 -1.88 17.49 3.99
C ASN A 45 -0.99 17.41 5.24
N VAL A 46 0.22 17.94 5.15
CA VAL A 46 1.21 17.88 6.24
C VAL A 46 0.79 18.71 7.45
N ASP A 47 -0.01 19.76 7.25
CA ASP A 47 -0.50 20.60 8.35
C ASP A 47 -1.66 19.93 9.10
N ASP A 48 -2.59 19.31 8.36
CA ASP A 48 -3.69 18.54 8.96
C ASP A 48 -3.17 17.31 9.72
N LEU A 49 -2.14 16.64 9.19
CA LEU A 49 -1.48 15.53 9.85
C LEU A 49 -0.61 15.98 11.03
N GLY A 50 -0.08 17.21 10.96
CA GLY A 50 0.77 17.79 11.99
C GLY A 50 2.17 17.18 12.07
N VAL A 51 2.60 16.38 11.09
CA VAL A 51 3.89 15.67 11.10
C VAL A 51 5.07 16.60 10.84
N ASP A 52 6.23 16.24 11.34
CA ASP A 52 7.48 16.96 11.14
C ASP A 52 8.21 16.50 9.87
N LEU A 53 8.03 15.22 9.52
CA LEU A 53 8.64 14.60 8.35
C LEU A 53 7.60 13.74 7.61
N LEU A 54 7.65 13.74 6.26
CA LEU A 54 6.78 12.89 5.45
C LEU A 54 7.55 12.35 4.24
N THR A 55 7.54 11.03 4.08
CA THR A 55 8.16 10.34 2.93
C THR A 55 7.17 10.08 1.80
N ILE A 56 7.62 10.30 0.57
CA ILE A 56 6.90 10.01 -0.67
C ILE A 56 7.77 9.10 -1.55
N ALA A 57 7.21 7.99 -2.03
CA ALA A 57 7.83 7.14 -3.05
C ALA A 57 7.20 7.41 -4.43
N GLY A 58 7.99 7.94 -5.37
CA GLY A 58 7.48 8.40 -6.66
C GLY A 58 6.80 7.31 -7.48
N HIS A 59 7.33 6.09 -7.48
CA HIS A 59 6.76 4.97 -8.22
C HIS A 59 5.36 4.55 -7.73
N LYS A 60 4.93 4.98 -6.55
CA LYS A 60 3.55 4.80 -6.07
C LYS A 60 2.56 5.83 -6.61
N LEU A 61 3.09 6.87 -7.27
CA LEU A 61 2.36 7.92 -8.00
C LEU A 61 2.51 7.79 -9.52
N TYR A 62 2.97 6.66 -10.01
CA TYR A 62 3.27 6.43 -11.44
C TYR A 62 4.45 7.27 -11.98
N ALA A 63 5.27 7.86 -11.12
CA ALA A 63 6.55 8.44 -11.48
C ALA A 63 7.61 7.35 -11.76
N PRO A 64 8.77 7.69 -12.36
CA PRO A 64 9.86 6.75 -12.53
C PRO A 64 10.28 6.09 -11.20
N LYS A 65 10.75 4.84 -11.26
CA LYS A 65 11.42 4.20 -10.12
C LYS A 65 12.74 4.92 -9.85
N GLY A 66 13.13 4.99 -8.57
CA GLY A 66 14.39 5.61 -8.17
C GLY A 66 14.28 7.09 -7.78
N ILE A 67 13.06 7.65 -7.72
CA ILE A 67 12.79 8.99 -7.21
C ILE A 67 11.74 8.96 -6.10
N GLY A 68 11.91 9.84 -5.14
CA GLY A 68 10.98 10.11 -4.05
C GLY A 68 11.20 11.50 -3.50
N ALA A 69 10.47 11.87 -2.46
CA ALA A 69 10.64 13.14 -1.77
C ALA A 69 10.51 12.93 -0.26
N LEU A 70 11.24 13.76 0.49
CA LEU A 70 11.10 13.90 1.93
C LEU A 70 10.64 15.34 2.21
N TYR A 71 9.45 15.47 2.79
CA TYR A 71 9.05 16.74 3.40
C TYR A 71 9.73 16.87 4.75
N VAL A 72 10.27 18.04 5.02
CA VAL A 72 10.85 18.43 6.30
C VAL A 72 10.19 19.71 6.75
N ARG A 73 9.50 19.70 7.88
CA ARG A 73 8.85 20.91 8.44
C ARG A 73 9.90 21.93 8.84
N ASN A 74 9.62 23.20 8.55
CA ASN A 74 10.51 24.30 8.96
C ASN A 74 10.81 24.23 10.45
N GLY A 75 12.10 24.36 10.81
CA GLY A 75 12.57 24.22 12.19
C GLY A 75 12.89 22.78 12.63
N THR A 76 12.56 21.77 11.84
CA THR A 76 12.96 20.38 12.12
C THR A 76 14.42 20.16 11.74
N THR A 77 15.25 19.77 12.72
CA THR A 77 16.66 19.47 12.47
C THR A 77 16.82 18.00 12.10
N ILE A 78 17.45 17.73 10.95
CA ILE A 78 17.85 16.38 10.53
C ILE A 78 19.35 16.38 10.19
N GLN A 79 19.98 15.23 10.40
CA GLN A 79 21.37 15.02 10.00
C GLN A 79 21.40 14.35 8.62
N ARG A 80 22.16 14.94 7.69
CA ARG A 80 22.41 14.34 6.39
C ARG A 80 23.16 13.02 6.52
N GLN A 81 22.69 12.00 5.81
CA GLN A 81 23.34 10.68 5.76
C GLN A 81 24.35 10.59 4.60
N LEU A 82 24.02 11.22 3.46
CA LEU A 82 24.89 11.28 2.30
C LEU A 82 25.58 12.64 2.25
N CYS A 83 26.87 12.62 2.66
CA CYS A 83 27.72 13.80 2.66
C CYS A 83 28.11 14.20 1.23
N GLY A 84 28.36 15.49 1.00
CA GLY A 84 28.72 16.08 -0.29
C GLY A 84 28.68 17.59 -0.20
N ALA A 85 28.47 18.26 -1.34
CA ALA A 85 28.33 19.70 -1.42
C ALA A 85 26.92 20.16 -0.95
N GLY A 86 26.44 21.32 -1.41
CA GLY A 86 25.21 21.95 -0.94
C GLY A 86 23.91 21.46 -1.60
N GLN A 87 23.92 20.36 -2.34
CA GLN A 87 22.72 19.84 -3.01
C GLN A 87 21.60 19.57 -2.01
N GLU A 88 20.35 19.65 -2.48
CA GLU A 88 19.14 19.50 -1.66
C GLU A 88 19.18 20.35 -0.38
N ASN A 89 19.58 21.62 -0.52
CA ASN A 89 19.77 22.55 0.61
C ASN A 89 20.72 22.00 1.72
N GLY A 90 21.70 21.19 1.32
CA GLY A 90 22.65 20.55 2.23
C GLY A 90 22.14 19.27 2.92
N PHE A 91 20.93 18.85 2.66
CA PHE A 91 20.37 17.63 3.28
C PHE A 91 20.87 16.34 2.64
N ARG A 92 21.25 16.37 1.35
CA ARG A 92 21.67 15.17 0.62
C ARG A 92 22.65 15.54 -0.49
N GLY A 93 23.89 15.08 -0.37
CA GLY A 93 24.94 15.29 -1.38
C GLY A 93 24.72 14.48 -2.65
N GLY A 94 25.31 14.93 -3.75
CA GLY A 94 25.25 14.34 -5.08
C GLY A 94 24.34 15.13 -6.03
N THR A 95 24.70 15.13 -7.32
CA THR A 95 23.98 15.85 -8.35
C THR A 95 22.52 15.41 -8.41
N GLU A 96 21.62 16.37 -8.51
CA GLU A 96 20.18 16.15 -8.56
C GLU A 96 19.81 15.42 -9.85
N ASN A 97 18.96 14.39 -9.72
CA ASN A 97 18.41 13.67 -10.88
C ASN A 97 17.24 14.45 -11.49
N VAL A 98 17.56 15.54 -12.18
CA VAL A 98 16.58 16.49 -12.73
C VAL A 98 15.51 15.80 -13.59
N PRO A 99 15.81 14.87 -14.50
CA PRO A 99 14.79 14.19 -15.28
C PRO A 99 13.75 13.46 -14.41
N TYR A 100 14.20 12.81 -13.35
CA TYR A 100 13.29 12.06 -12.45
C TYR A 100 12.53 12.99 -11.52
N ILE A 101 13.13 14.10 -11.10
CA ILE A 101 12.45 15.15 -10.33
C ILE A 101 11.31 15.74 -11.14
N VAL A 102 11.55 16.06 -12.41
CA VAL A 102 10.52 16.56 -13.35
C VAL A 102 9.42 15.51 -13.54
N GLY A 103 9.80 14.23 -13.68
CA GLY A 103 8.86 13.10 -13.77
C GLY A 103 7.98 12.97 -12.52
N LEU A 104 8.56 13.09 -11.33
CA LEU A 104 7.81 13.12 -10.07
C LEU A 104 6.85 14.30 -9.98
N GLY A 105 7.31 15.51 -10.34
CA GLY A 105 6.48 16.71 -10.38
C GLY A 105 5.31 16.59 -11.35
N LYS A 106 5.53 16.00 -12.54
CA LYS A 106 4.45 15.73 -13.49
C LYS A 106 3.45 14.70 -12.94
N ALA A 107 3.93 13.61 -12.35
CA ALA A 107 3.08 12.60 -11.73
C ALA A 107 2.20 13.19 -10.61
N ALA A 108 2.79 14.03 -9.74
CA ALA A 108 2.06 14.70 -8.68
C ALA A 108 0.94 15.63 -9.21
N ARG A 109 1.18 16.33 -10.32
CA ARG A 109 0.15 17.17 -10.97
C ARG A 109 -0.99 16.36 -11.61
N LEU A 110 -0.73 15.11 -12.00
CA LEU A 110 -1.71 14.23 -12.64
C LEU A 110 -2.54 13.47 -11.61
N VAL A 111 -2.26 13.63 -10.32
CA VAL A 111 -3.07 13.01 -9.26
C VAL A 111 -4.48 13.60 -9.26
N GLU A 112 -5.45 12.73 -9.53
CA GLU A 112 -6.86 13.08 -9.48
C GLU A 112 -7.54 12.34 -8.31
N LEU A 113 -7.73 13.03 -7.21
CA LEU A 113 -8.41 12.48 -6.04
C LEU A 113 -9.90 12.18 -6.30
N SER A 114 -10.48 12.77 -7.36
CA SER A 114 -11.86 12.49 -7.78
C SER A 114 -12.10 11.03 -8.16
N THR A 115 -11.08 10.32 -8.65
CA THR A 115 -11.19 8.92 -9.06
C THR A 115 -11.27 7.94 -7.89
N LYS A 116 -10.99 8.38 -6.66
CA LYS A 116 -10.98 7.51 -5.47
C LYS A 116 -12.30 6.77 -5.24
N HIS A 117 -13.45 7.41 -5.49
CA HIS A 117 -14.77 6.82 -5.29
C HIS A 117 -15.07 5.72 -6.33
N SER A 118 -14.66 5.92 -7.59
CA SER A 118 -14.82 4.91 -8.64
C SER A 118 -13.94 3.69 -8.36
N ILE A 119 -12.70 3.90 -7.95
CA ILE A 119 -11.77 2.82 -7.60
C ILE A 119 -12.27 2.05 -6.36
N ALA A 120 -12.78 2.73 -5.34
CA ALA A 120 -13.35 2.08 -4.17
C ALA A 120 -14.55 1.19 -4.54
N ARG A 121 -15.45 1.66 -5.42
CA ARG A 121 -16.56 0.83 -5.92
C ARG A 121 -16.07 -0.42 -6.65
N LEU A 122 -15.07 -0.31 -7.51
CA LEU A 122 -14.48 -1.45 -8.22
C LEU A 122 -13.81 -2.45 -7.25
N ARG A 123 -13.14 -1.95 -6.21
CA ARG A 123 -12.59 -2.79 -5.14
C ARG A 123 -13.70 -3.55 -4.41
N ASP A 124 -14.79 -2.88 -4.09
CA ASP A 124 -15.92 -3.48 -3.38
C ASP A 124 -16.69 -4.46 -4.28
N GLU A 125 -16.85 -4.16 -5.58
CA GLU A 125 -17.36 -5.10 -6.59
C GLU A 125 -16.50 -6.37 -6.65
N LEU A 126 -15.17 -6.23 -6.72
CA LEU A 126 -14.26 -7.37 -6.71
C LEU A 126 -14.44 -8.23 -5.45
N TRP A 127 -14.57 -7.59 -4.28
CA TRP A 127 -14.82 -8.31 -3.05
C TRP A 127 -16.16 -9.07 -3.08
N GLN A 128 -17.22 -8.45 -3.57
CA GLN A 128 -18.54 -9.09 -3.70
C GLN A 128 -18.49 -10.32 -4.59
N LEU A 129 -17.87 -10.22 -5.77
CA LEU A 129 -17.72 -11.33 -6.70
C LEU A 129 -16.93 -12.50 -6.08
N LEU A 130 -15.79 -12.20 -5.45
CA LEU A 130 -14.95 -13.20 -4.80
C LEU A 130 -15.68 -13.88 -3.63
N SER A 131 -16.36 -13.12 -2.78
CA SER A 131 -17.08 -13.64 -1.61
C SER A 131 -18.27 -14.49 -2.00
N GLN A 132 -19.02 -14.11 -3.05
CA GLN A 132 -20.11 -14.92 -3.60
C GLN A 132 -19.58 -16.22 -4.23
N GLY A 133 -18.47 -16.14 -4.96
CA GLY A 133 -17.91 -17.29 -5.66
C GLY A 133 -17.23 -18.32 -4.77
N LEU A 134 -16.63 -17.91 -3.65
CA LEU A 134 -15.81 -18.75 -2.76
C LEU A 134 -16.45 -19.00 -1.38
N GLY A 135 -17.49 -18.23 -1.02
CA GLY A 135 -18.24 -18.41 0.23
C GLY A 135 -17.33 -18.36 1.47
N PRO A 136 -17.41 -19.37 2.37
CA PRO A 136 -16.66 -19.39 3.62
C PRO A 136 -15.15 -19.64 3.44
N ASN A 137 -14.70 -19.91 2.22
CA ASN A 137 -13.29 -20.20 1.94
C ASN A 137 -12.46 -18.94 1.62
N ILE A 138 -13.06 -17.76 1.64
CA ILE A 138 -12.36 -16.49 1.51
C ILE A 138 -12.71 -15.55 2.65
N ARG A 139 -11.72 -14.77 3.11
CA ARG A 139 -11.89 -13.76 4.16
C ARG A 139 -11.19 -12.46 3.78
N LYS A 140 -11.87 -11.32 4.00
CA LYS A 140 -11.31 -9.99 3.79
C LYS A 140 -10.62 -9.50 5.06
N PHE A 141 -9.45 -8.87 4.88
CA PHE A 141 -8.65 -8.23 5.93
C PHE A 141 -8.41 -6.75 5.68
N THR A 142 -9.00 -6.19 4.64
CA THR A 142 -9.08 -4.74 4.44
C THR A 142 -10.13 -4.16 5.38
N HIS A 143 -9.81 -3.08 6.09
CA HIS A 143 -10.76 -2.41 6.98
C HIS A 143 -11.97 -1.87 6.21
N GLU A 144 -13.15 -1.85 6.85
CA GLU A 144 -14.39 -1.48 6.15
C GLU A 144 -14.42 0.00 5.72
N THR A 145 -13.97 0.90 6.59
CA THR A 145 -14.08 2.35 6.38
C THR A 145 -12.73 3.05 6.27
N GLU A 146 -11.79 2.75 7.15
CA GLU A 146 -10.47 3.41 7.21
C GLU A 146 -9.43 2.65 6.41
N CYS A 147 -9.56 2.68 5.07
CA CYS A 147 -8.65 1.97 4.19
C CYS A 147 -8.37 2.73 2.89
N LEU A 148 -7.31 2.34 2.22
CA LEU A 148 -7.01 2.79 0.87
C LEU A 148 -8.13 2.39 -0.10
N PRO A 149 -8.55 3.28 -1.00
CA PRO A 149 -9.64 2.99 -1.93
C PRO A 149 -9.32 1.89 -2.93
N ASN A 150 -8.05 1.64 -3.18
CA ASN A 150 -7.56 0.79 -4.26
C ASN A 150 -6.98 -0.55 -3.80
N THR A 151 -7.03 -0.88 -2.51
CA THR A 151 -6.39 -2.09 -1.97
C THR A 151 -7.43 -3.03 -1.40
N LEU A 152 -7.46 -4.25 -1.91
CA LEU A 152 -8.22 -5.36 -1.36
C LEU A 152 -7.24 -6.45 -0.89
N PHE A 153 -7.23 -6.73 0.41
CA PHE A 153 -6.42 -7.76 1.02
C PHE A 153 -7.31 -8.90 1.53
N VAL A 154 -7.12 -10.07 0.95
CA VAL A 154 -7.93 -11.26 1.24
C VAL A 154 -7.03 -12.45 1.56
N ALA A 155 -7.60 -13.45 2.21
CA ALA A 155 -6.96 -14.76 2.32
C ALA A 155 -7.95 -15.86 1.91
N LEU A 156 -7.41 -16.89 1.25
CA LEU A 156 -8.11 -18.12 0.89
C LEU A 156 -7.71 -19.22 1.88
N ARG A 157 -8.71 -19.90 2.41
CA ARG A 157 -8.52 -20.91 3.44
C ARG A 157 -7.76 -22.13 2.90
N LYS A 158 -6.68 -22.53 3.59
CA LYS A 158 -5.88 -23.73 3.27
C LYS A 158 -5.31 -23.76 1.85
N LEU A 159 -5.11 -22.59 1.22
CA LEU A 159 -4.48 -22.47 -0.08
C LEU A 159 -3.09 -21.85 0.03
N ASP A 160 -2.24 -22.18 -0.94
CA ASP A 160 -0.98 -21.49 -1.18
C ASP A 160 -1.19 -20.41 -2.26
N SER A 161 -1.14 -19.17 -1.85
CA SER A 161 -1.37 -18.02 -2.76
C SER A 161 -0.29 -17.90 -3.86
N ALA A 162 0.94 -18.35 -3.60
CA ALA A 162 1.99 -18.32 -4.61
C ALA A 162 1.67 -19.28 -5.76
N SER A 163 1.26 -20.52 -5.44
CA SER A 163 0.83 -21.50 -6.43
C SER A 163 -0.43 -21.05 -7.17
N LEU A 164 -1.38 -20.44 -6.47
CA LEU A 164 -2.58 -19.89 -7.10
C LEU A 164 -2.23 -18.79 -8.11
N LEU A 165 -1.44 -17.80 -7.73
CA LEU A 165 -1.06 -16.71 -8.63
C LEU A 165 -0.18 -17.20 -9.79
N ALA A 166 0.70 -18.17 -9.56
CA ALA A 166 1.47 -18.81 -10.64
C ALA A 166 0.59 -19.53 -11.67
N SER A 167 -0.59 -20.00 -11.27
CA SER A 167 -1.56 -20.62 -12.18
C SER A 167 -2.40 -19.62 -12.99
N ILE A 168 -2.23 -18.31 -12.76
CA ILE A 168 -2.96 -17.21 -13.43
C ILE A 168 -1.92 -16.16 -13.89
N PRO A 169 -1.09 -16.46 -14.90
CA PRO A 169 0.00 -15.57 -15.31
C PRO A 169 -0.47 -14.21 -15.85
N GLU A 170 -1.73 -14.10 -16.28
CA GLU A 170 -2.34 -12.87 -16.74
C GLU A 170 -2.74 -11.92 -15.60
N LEU A 171 -2.77 -12.40 -14.35
CA LEU A 171 -3.18 -11.62 -13.19
C LEU A 171 -1.96 -10.99 -12.49
N ALA A 172 -1.81 -9.69 -12.61
CA ALA A 172 -0.80 -8.93 -11.87
C ALA A 172 -1.27 -8.67 -10.43
N ALA A 173 -1.01 -9.61 -9.53
CA ALA A 173 -1.29 -9.50 -8.10
C ALA A 173 -0.06 -9.90 -7.27
N SER A 174 -0.13 -9.74 -5.95
CA SER A 174 0.96 -10.17 -5.08
C SER A 174 0.43 -10.98 -3.90
N THR A 175 1.25 -11.93 -3.43
CA THR A 175 1.03 -12.56 -2.13
C THR A 175 1.16 -11.50 -1.03
N GLY A 176 0.43 -11.62 0.07
CA GLY A 176 0.48 -10.66 1.18
C GLY A 176 1.83 -10.65 1.92
N SER A 177 2.58 -11.74 1.84
CA SER A 177 3.95 -11.79 2.34
C SER A 177 4.93 -11.53 1.19
N ALA A 178 5.70 -10.44 1.24
CA ALA A 178 6.96 -10.43 0.54
C ALA A 178 7.78 -11.58 1.13
N CYS A 179 8.04 -12.62 0.32
CA CYS A 179 8.94 -13.71 0.68
C CYS A 179 10.34 -13.13 0.90
N HIS A 180 10.61 -12.61 2.10
CA HIS A 180 11.95 -12.43 2.58
C HIS A 180 12.35 -13.79 3.14
N ASP A 181 13.39 -14.40 2.58
CA ASP A 181 14.07 -15.62 3.08
C ASP A 181 13.46 -16.99 2.82
N GLY A 182 12.73 -17.20 1.70
CA GLY A 182 12.39 -18.57 1.28
C GLY A 182 11.47 -19.36 2.24
N ASN A 183 11.08 -18.79 3.37
CA ASN A 183 10.17 -19.40 4.33
C ASN A 183 8.71 -19.08 3.97
N ARG A 184 7.92 -20.13 3.72
CA ARG A 184 6.47 -20.08 3.46
C ARG A 184 5.64 -19.65 4.69
N MET A 185 6.08 -18.64 5.44
CA MET A 185 5.48 -18.29 6.73
C MET A 185 4.23 -17.40 6.65
N GLY A 186 3.66 -17.17 5.47
CA GLY A 186 2.44 -16.36 5.31
C GLY A 186 2.59 -14.90 5.76
N SER A 187 1.50 -14.15 5.81
CA SER A 187 1.54 -12.73 6.21
C SER A 187 1.87 -12.56 7.70
N ALA A 188 2.99 -11.91 7.99
CA ALA A 188 3.41 -11.55 9.36
C ALA A 188 2.36 -10.65 10.05
N VAL A 189 1.68 -9.79 9.29
CA VAL A 189 0.63 -8.91 9.79
C VAL A 189 -0.58 -9.71 10.24
N LEU A 190 -1.05 -10.66 9.44
CA LEU A 190 -2.18 -11.51 9.84
C LEU A 190 -1.83 -12.39 11.04
N ARG A 191 -0.60 -12.85 11.14
CA ARG A 191 -0.12 -13.58 12.32
C ARG A 191 -0.16 -12.70 13.56
N ALA A 192 0.32 -11.46 13.47
CA ALA A 192 0.25 -10.48 14.58
C ALA A 192 -1.20 -10.12 14.95
N MET A 193 -2.13 -10.22 14.01
CA MET A 193 -3.58 -10.04 14.25
C MET A 193 -4.25 -11.29 14.86
N GLY A 194 -3.52 -12.36 15.14
CA GLY A 194 -4.07 -13.61 15.68
C GLY A 194 -4.92 -14.42 14.69
N VAL A 195 -4.71 -14.22 13.39
CA VAL A 195 -5.44 -14.95 12.36
C VAL A 195 -4.96 -16.41 12.34
N PRO A 196 -5.90 -17.40 12.32
CA PRO A 196 -5.55 -18.83 12.30
C PRO A 196 -4.64 -19.21 11.14
N GLU A 197 -3.72 -20.16 11.37
CA GLU A 197 -2.70 -20.62 10.42
C GLU A 197 -3.27 -21.00 9.05
N GLU A 198 -4.46 -21.61 9.03
CA GLU A 198 -5.13 -22.04 7.80
C GLU A 198 -5.43 -20.92 6.79
N TRP A 199 -5.30 -19.64 7.18
CA TRP A 199 -5.50 -18.48 6.34
C TRP A 199 -4.19 -17.84 5.88
N LEU A 200 -3.10 -18.04 6.63
CA LEU A 200 -1.86 -17.26 6.46
C LEU A 200 -1.18 -17.51 5.12
N GLY A 201 -1.21 -18.74 4.61
CA GLY A 201 -0.61 -19.11 3.32
C GLY A 201 -1.40 -18.65 2.10
N GLY A 202 -2.71 -18.38 2.26
CA GLY A 202 -3.62 -18.04 1.17
C GLY A 202 -3.79 -16.53 0.92
N THR A 203 -2.88 -15.68 1.43
CA THR A 203 -3.03 -14.23 1.35
C THR A 203 -2.75 -13.67 -0.04
N ILE A 204 -3.65 -12.83 -0.54
CA ILE A 204 -3.50 -12.11 -1.82
C ILE A 204 -3.82 -10.64 -1.59
N ARG A 205 -2.95 -9.78 -2.09
CA ARG A 205 -3.22 -8.34 -2.21
C ARG A 205 -3.54 -8.01 -3.66
N LEU A 206 -4.75 -7.53 -3.88
CA LEU A 206 -5.26 -7.02 -5.14
C LEU A 206 -5.25 -5.49 -5.08
N THR A 207 -4.52 -4.86 -6.01
CA THR A 207 -4.37 -3.41 -6.02
C THR A 207 -4.83 -2.86 -7.36
N LEU A 208 -5.85 -2.01 -7.31
CA LEU A 208 -6.44 -1.39 -8.47
C LEU A 208 -5.71 -0.08 -8.81
N CYS A 209 -5.78 0.32 -10.07
CA CYS A 209 -5.28 1.62 -10.52
C CYS A 209 -6.41 2.47 -11.12
N SER A 210 -6.12 3.72 -11.45
CA SER A 210 -7.09 4.65 -12.03
C SER A 210 -7.65 4.21 -13.40
N LYS A 211 -6.98 3.25 -14.06
CA LYS A 211 -7.37 2.72 -15.37
C LYS A 211 -8.07 1.37 -15.27
N THR A 212 -8.20 0.79 -14.08
CA THR A 212 -8.88 -0.50 -13.91
C THR A 212 -10.36 -0.38 -14.27
N SER A 213 -10.83 -1.29 -15.10
CA SER A 213 -12.22 -1.35 -15.58
C SER A 213 -13.04 -2.41 -14.82
N SER A 214 -14.38 -2.32 -14.90
CA SER A 214 -15.26 -3.36 -14.34
C SER A 214 -15.09 -4.71 -15.06
N GLU A 215 -14.80 -4.69 -16.36
CA GLU A 215 -14.54 -5.91 -17.14
C GLU A 215 -13.28 -6.65 -16.64
N GLU A 216 -12.20 -5.90 -16.34
CA GLU A 216 -10.99 -6.47 -15.74
C GLU A 216 -11.29 -7.06 -14.35
N ILE A 217 -12.13 -6.40 -13.53
CA ILE A 217 -12.56 -6.89 -12.21
C ILE A 217 -13.33 -8.21 -12.35
N GLN A 218 -14.29 -8.29 -13.28
CA GLN A 218 -15.08 -9.49 -13.54
C GLN A 218 -14.19 -10.64 -14.03
N THR A 219 -13.26 -10.36 -14.92
CA THR A 219 -12.33 -11.35 -15.46
C THR A 219 -11.38 -11.86 -14.40
N ALA A 220 -10.75 -10.98 -13.63
CA ALA A 220 -9.86 -11.35 -12.54
C ALA A 220 -10.57 -12.18 -11.45
N SER A 221 -11.79 -11.78 -11.06
CA SER A 221 -12.57 -12.52 -10.09
C SER A 221 -12.90 -13.93 -10.57
N ARG A 222 -13.31 -14.08 -11.82
CA ARG A 222 -13.60 -15.39 -12.44
C ARG A 222 -12.37 -16.30 -12.40
N TRP A 223 -11.22 -15.82 -12.86
CA TRP A 223 -9.97 -16.60 -12.86
C TRP A 223 -9.58 -17.07 -11.45
N ILE A 224 -9.62 -16.15 -10.46
CA ILE A 224 -9.31 -16.50 -9.07
C ILE A 224 -10.28 -17.57 -8.55
N ILE A 225 -11.58 -17.41 -8.78
CA ILE A 225 -12.62 -18.33 -8.31
C ILE A 225 -12.44 -19.72 -8.93
N GLU A 226 -12.26 -19.79 -10.25
CA GLU A 226 -12.10 -21.06 -10.97
C GLU A 226 -10.86 -21.83 -10.50
N LYS A 227 -9.70 -21.15 -10.45
CA LYS A 227 -8.45 -21.79 -10.03
C LYS A 227 -8.46 -22.19 -8.55
N ALA A 228 -8.98 -21.32 -7.67
CA ALA A 228 -9.11 -21.64 -6.26
C ALA A 228 -10.00 -22.87 -6.03
N LYS A 229 -11.15 -22.98 -6.72
CA LYS A 229 -12.03 -24.14 -6.62
C LYS A 229 -11.38 -25.45 -7.11
N ILE A 230 -10.54 -25.39 -8.12
CA ILE A 230 -9.77 -26.56 -8.59
C ILE A 230 -8.78 -26.98 -7.50
N MET A 231 -8.00 -26.06 -6.96
CA MET A 231 -6.98 -26.35 -5.94
C MET A 231 -7.57 -26.79 -4.59
N MET A 232 -8.81 -26.39 -4.27
CA MET A 232 -9.50 -26.83 -3.04
C MET A 232 -10.02 -28.28 -3.13
N LYS A 233 -10.12 -28.85 -4.33
CA LYS A 233 -10.60 -30.23 -4.57
C LYS A 233 -9.46 -31.24 -4.66
N SER A 234 -8.22 -30.76 -4.89
CA SER A 234 -7.00 -31.57 -4.94
C SER A 234 -6.37 -31.68 -3.57
#